data_b6d45a6ecd7e145cc7b85406b612331e
#
_entry.id   b6d45a6ecd7e145cc7b85406b612331e
#
_cell.length_a   1.000
_cell.length_b   1.000
_cell.length_c   1.000
_cell.angle_alpha   90.00
_cell.angle_beta   90.00
_cell.angle_gamma   90.00
#
_symmetry.space_group_name_H-M   'P 1'
#
loop_
_entity.id
_entity.type
_entity.pdbx_description
1 polymer ?
#
loop_
_entity_poly.entity_id
_entity_poly.type
_entity_poly.pdbx_seq_one_letter_code
_entity_poly.pdbx_strand_id
1 'polypeptide(L)'
;MEKKLNVKLDEKVGEGTYANWFMLTFSPSEFVIDFGRILPGLPDAHVYSRVITTPQHAKMFLQNLQKTIENFESQNGEIKLPGAMPDNHGVGFKNS
;
A
#
# COMPACT_ATOMS: atom_id res chain seq x y z
N MET A 1 -0.61 20.63 -26.26
CA MET A 1 -1.14 19.36 -26.80
C MET A 1 -0.99 18.25 -25.76
N GLU A 2 -2.08 17.69 -25.38
CA GLU A 2 -2.07 16.65 -24.35
C GLU A 2 -1.65 15.33 -24.94
N LYS A 3 -0.68 14.71 -24.30
CA LYS A 3 -0.30 13.36 -24.66
C LYS A 3 -1.22 12.39 -23.92
N LYS A 4 -1.86 11.52 -24.66
CA LYS A 4 -2.60 10.44 -24.04
C LYS A 4 -1.62 9.43 -23.49
N LEU A 5 -1.74 9.17 -22.20
CA LEU A 5 -0.95 8.12 -21.57
C LEU A 5 -1.64 6.79 -21.78
N ASN A 6 -0.95 5.87 -22.41
CA ASN A 6 -1.46 4.51 -22.58
C ASN A 6 -0.92 3.64 -21.46
N VAL A 7 -1.85 3.05 -20.72
CA VAL A 7 -1.49 2.17 -19.61
C VAL A 7 -1.63 0.73 -20.07
N LYS A 8 -0.54 -0.03 -19.98
CA LYS A 8 -0.55 -1.44 -20.34
C LYS A 8 -0.47 -2.29 -19.09
N LEU A 9 -1.23 -3.35 -19.08
CA LEU A 9 -1.29 -4.28 -17.94
C LEU A 9 -0.99 -5.68 -18.46
N ASP A 10 0.18 -6.20 -18.09
CA ASP A 10 0.53 -7.56 -18.47
C ASP A 10 -0.37 -8.55 -17.76
N GLU A 11 -0.61 -9.68 -18.42
CA GLU A 11 -1.53 -10.69 -17.93
C GLU A 11 -1.22 -11.15 -16.50
N LYS A 12 0.05 -11.42 -16.24
CA LYS A 12 0.46 -11.87 -14.91
C LYS A 12 0.27 -10.80 -13.84
N VAL A 13 0.58 -9.56 -14.20
CA VAL A 13 0.38 -8.44 -13.27
C VAL A 13 -1.10 -8.22 -13.03
N GLY A 14 -1.91 -8.43 -14.06
CA GLY A 14 -3.36 -8.26 -13.97
C GLY A 14 -4.05 -9.25 -13.04
N GLU A 15 -3.40 -10.37 -12.74
CA GLU A 15 -3.94 -11.32 -11.76
C GLU A 15 -4.02 -10.70 -10.37
N GLY A 16 -3.10 -9.79 -10.08
CA GLY A 16 -3.06 -9.12 -8.81
C GLY A 16 -2.43 -9.95 -7.70
N THR A 17 -2.13 -9.28 -6.62
CA THR A 17 -1.61 -9.91 -5.41
C THR A 17 -2.45 -9.43 -4.24
N TYR A 18 -3.06 -10.35 -3.52
CA TYR A 18 -3.82 -9.99 -2.34
C TYR A 18 -2.87 -9.61 -1.21
N ALA A 19 -3.16 -8.52 -0.53
CA ALA A 19 -2.38 -8.07 0.61
C ALA A 19 -3.32 -7.59 1.70
N ASN A 20 -3.07 -8.02 2.93
CA ASN A 20 -3.81 -7.54 4.09
C ASN A 20 -2.89 -6.93 5.14
N TRP A 21 -1.64 -6.72 4.78
CA TRP A 21 -0.64 -6.12 5.65
C TRP A 21 0.30 -5.27 4.81
N PHE A 22 0.76 -4.18 5.36
CA PHE A 22 1.71 -3.33 4.67
C PHE A 22 2.63 -2.64 5.66
N MET A 23 3.81 -2.25 5.19
CA MET A 23 4.76 -1.50 5.98
C MET A 23 5.40 -0.43 5.12
N LEU A 24 5.61 0.73 5.71
CA LEU A 24 6.21 1.87 5.03
C LEU A 24 7.49 2.25 5.73
N THR A 25 8.55 2.39 4.96
CA THR A 25 9.83 2.90 5.46
C THR A 25 10.36 3.94 4.50
N PHE A 26 11.32 4.73 4.93
CA PHE A 26 11.84 5.78 4.08
C PHE A 26 13.30 6.08 4.39
N SER A 27 13.94 6.67 3.41
CA SER A 27 15.22 7.36 3.53
C SER A 27 15.03 8.76 2.95
N PRO A 28 16.05 9.62 2.99
CA PRO A 28 15.89 10.96 2.39
C PRO A 28 15.54 10.96 0.91
N SER A 29 15.85 9.91 0.19
CA SER A 29 15.65 9.87 -1.25
C SER A 29 14.58 8.89 -1.72
N GLU A 30 14.10 8.00 -0.84
CA GLU A 30 13.20 6.93 -1.26
C GLU A 30 12.16 6.61 -0.21
N PHE A 31 11.00 6.17 -0.72
CA PHE A 31 9.98 5.52 0.11
C PHE A 31 9.88 4.08 -0.33
N VAL A 32 9.78 3.19 0.65
CA VAL A 32 9.62 1.76 0.40
C VAL A 32 8.27 1.33 0.95
N ILE A 33 7.44 0.75 0.08
CA ILE A 33 6.12 0.26 0.46
C ILE A 33 6.13 -1.25 0.31
N ASP A 34 6.00 -1.95 1.42
CA ASP A 34 5.95 -3.41 1.43
C ASP A 34 4.53 -3.87 1.63
N PHE A 35 4.06 -4.75 0.76
CA PHE A 35 2.76 -5.37 0.87
C PHE A 35 2.95 -6.83 1.21
N GLY A 36 2.15 -7.32 2.14
CA GLY A 36 2.27 -8.70 2.57
C GLY A 36 0.97 -9.28 3.07
N ARG A 37 1.10 -10.44 3.67
CA ARG A 37 -0.05 -11.14 4.23
C ARG A 37 0.24 -11.64 5.61
N ILE A 38 -0.78 -11.52 6.44
CA ILE A 38 -0.84 -12.21 7.72
C ILE A 38 -1.85 -13.32 7.53
N LEU A 39 -1.42 -14.56 7.75
CA LEU A 39 -2.29 -15.72 7.60
C LEU A 39 -2.59 -16.33 8.96
N PRO A 40 -3.81 -16.81 9.18
CA PRO A 40 -4.17 -17.46 10.44
C PRO A 40 -3.25 -18.63 10.73
N GLY A 41 -2.80 -18.72 11.97
CA GLY A 41 -1.94 -19.82 12.39
C GLY A 41 -0.47 -19.65 12.07
N LEU A 42 -0.09 -18.59 11.36
CA LEU A 42 1.30 -18.30 11.07
C LEU A 42 1.76 -17.12 11.92
N PRO A 43 2.94 -17.21 12.52
CA PRO A 43 3.40 -16.16 13.43
C PRO A 43 3.92 -14.91 12.76
N ASP A 44 4.29 -15.01 11.48
CA ASP A 44 4.96 -13.91 10.78
C ASP A 44 4.14 -13.39 9.62
N ALA A 45 4.26 -12.08 9.38
CA ALA A 45 3.79 -11.49 8.15
C ALA A 45 4.83 -11.74 7.06
N HIS A 46 4.36 -12.11 5.88
CA HIS A 46 5.26 -12.33 4.74
C HIS A 46 5.06 -11.24 3.71
N VAL A 47 6.17 -10.64 3.28
CA VAL A 47 6.15 -9.62 2.23
C VAL A 47 6.17 -10.31 0.87
N TYR A 48 5.22 -9.94 0.03
CA TYR A 48 5.11 -10.49 -1.32
C TYR A 48 5.45 -9.49 -2.40
N SER A 49 5.41 -8.19 -2.08
CA SER A 49 5.70 -7.17 -3.07
C SER A 49 6.31 -5.96 -2.39
N ARG A 50 7.37 -5.46 -2.97
CA ARG A 50 8.03 -4.25 -2.49
C ARG A 50 8.06 -3.25 -3.61
N VAL A 51 7.56 -2.05 -3.35
CA VAL A 51 7.57 -0.95 -4.30
C VAL A 51 8.45 0.16 -3.74
N ILE A 52 9.36 0.64 -4.55
CA ILE A 52 10.25 1.73 -4.16
C ILE A 52 9.91 2.93 -5.03
N THR A 53 9.72 4.07 -4.41
CA THR A 53 9.36 5.27 -5.13
C THR A 53 10.02 6.49 -4.48
N THR A 54 9.90 7.64 -5.12
CA THR A 54 10.45 8.88 -4.58
C THR A 54 9.51 9.48 -3.55
N PRO A 55 10.00 10.35 -2.66
CA PRO A 55 9.13 11.05 -1.72
C PRO A 55 8.01 11.82 -2.43
N GLN A 56 8.33 12.46 -3.55
CA GLN A 56 7.34 13.21 -4.31
C GLN A 56 6.23 12.30 -4.84
N HIS A 57 6.60 11.17 -5.41
CA HIS A 57 5.60 10.24 -5.94
C HIS A 57 4.80 9.56 -4.83
N ALA A 58 5.43 9.34 -3.68
CA ALA A 58 4.72 8.80 -2.53
C ALA A 58 3.62 9.76 -2.08
N LYS A 59 3.94 11.06 -2.07
CA LYS A 59 2.94 12.06 -1.69
C LYS A 59 1.80 12.14 -2.70
N MET A 60 2.12 12.04 -3.98
CA MET A 60 1.10 12.00 -5.02
C MET A 60 0.21 10.77 -4.87
N PHE A 61 0.81 9.64 -4.56
CA PHE A 61 0.06 8.42 -4.33
C PHE A 61 -0.91 8.57 -3.14
N LEU A 62 -0.43 9.16 -2.06
CA LEU A 62 -1.27 9.43 -0.89
C LEU A 62 -2.49 10.26 -1.28
N GLN A 63 -2.29 11.33 -2.04
CA GLN A 63 -3.38 12.20 -2.43
C GLN A 63 -4.40 11.47 -3.31
N ASN A 64 -3.92 10.66 -4.23
CA ASN A 64 -4.79 9.88 -5.10
C ASN A 64 -5.56 8.81 -4.32
N LEU A 65 -4.88 8.13 -3.41
CA LEU A 65 -5.52 7.13 -2.58
C LEU A 65 -6.61 7.76 -1.71
N GLN A 66 -6.33 8.91 -1.14
CA GLN A 66 -7.30 9.62 -0.31
C GLN A 66 -8.55 9.94 -1.10
N LYS A 67 -8.40 10.47 -2.31
CA LYS A 67 -9.56 10.77 -3.16
C LYS A 67 -10.35 9.52 -3.52
N THR A 68 -9.65 8.44 -3.80
CA THR A 68 -10.30 7.18 -4.14
C THR A 68 -11.11 6.65 -2.97
N ILE A 69 -10.54 6.73 -1.77
CA ILE A 69 -11.25 6.32 -0.57
C ILE A 69 -12.49 7.20 -0.35
N GLU A 70 -12.36 8.50 -0.53
CA GLU A 70 -13.48 9.42 -0.37
C GLU A 70 -14.60 9.09 -1.34
N ASN A 71 -14.25 8.79 -2.60
CA ASN A 71 -15.23 8.39 -3.59
C ASN A 71 -15.92 7.09 -3.20
N PHE A 72 -15.16 6.13 -2.73
CA PHE A 72 -15.74 4.88 -2.26
C PHE A 72 -16.73 5.13 -1.13
N GLU A 73 -16.33 5.92 -0.16
CA GLU A 73 -17.16 6.17 1.02
C GLU A 73 -18.42 6.94 0.67
N SER A 74 -18.36 7.82 -0.33
CA SER A 74 -19.55 8.55 -0.75
C SER A 74 -20.58 7.63 -1.38
N GLN A 75 -20.16 6.53 -1.97
CA GLN A 75 -21.07 5.60 -2.64
C GLN A 75 -21.45 4.41 -1.77
N ASN A 76 -20.61 4.03 -0.84
CA ASN A 76 -20.78 2.78 -0.10
C ASN A 76 -20.82 2.97 1.41
N GLY A 77 -20.65 4.20 1.88
CA GLY A 77 -20.62 4.47 3.31
C GLY A 77 -19.20 4.40 3.85
N GLU A 78 -19.07 4.85 5.08
CA GLU A 78 -17.77 4.96 5.74
C GLU A 78 -17.08 3.61 5.90
N ILE A 79 -15.80 3.57 5.59
CA ILE A 79 -14.98 2.38 5.86
C ILE A 79 -14.68 2.37 7.34
N LYS A 80 -15.10 1.31 8.01
CA LYS A 80 -14.83 1.16 9.44
C LYS A 80 -13.57 0.34 9.62
N LEU A 81 -12.63 0.90 10.36
CA LEU A 81 -11.38 0.20 10.62
C LEU A 81 -11.56 -0.75 11.79
N PRO A 82 -10.97 -1.95 11.70
CA PRO A 82 -11.06 -2.91 12.79
C PRO A 82 -10.17 -2.47 13.94
N GLY A 83 -10.75 -2.20 15.08
CA GLY A 83 -10.00 -1.90 16.29
C GLY A 83 -8.87 -0.90 16.12
N ALA A 84 -7.98 -0.83 17.10
CA ALA A 84 -6.81 0.02 17.01
C ALA A 84 -5.75 -0.68 16.18
N MET A 85 -5.46 -0.13 15.00
CA MET A 85 -4.33 -0.63 14.21
C MET A 85 -3.05 -0.12 14.85
N PRO A 86 -2.05 -0.98 15.01
CA PRO A 86 -0.77 -0.51 15.53
C PRO A 86 -0.19 0.52 14.57
N ASP A 87 0.27 1.62 15.15
CA ASP A 87 1.00 2.62 14.43
C ASP A 87 2.28 2.00 13.88
N ASN A 88 2.73 2.48 12.72
CA ASN A 88 4.00 2.04 12.16
C ASN A 88 5.18 2.29 13.08
N HIS A 89 5.05 3.23 13.99
CA HIS A 89 6.10 3.50 14.97
C HIS A 89 6.27 2.37 15.97
N GLY A 90 5.24 1.59 16.21
CA GLY A 90 5.32 0.46 17.10
C GLY A 90 5.72 -0.83 16.42
N VAL A 91 5.84 -0.80 15.09
CA VAL A 91 6.18 -1.98 14.32
C VAL A 91 7.57 -1.79 13.74
N GLY A 92 8.56 -2.32 14.39
CA GLY A 92 9.90 -2.31 13.86
C GLY A 92 10.18 -3.57 13.08
N PHE A 93 11.14 -3.50 12.18
CA PHE A 93 11.65 -4.72 11.58
C PHE A 93 12.35 -5.50 12.67
N LYS A 94 11.95 -6.73 12.82
CA LYS A 94 12.71 -7.62 13.68
C LYS A 94 14.04 -7.87 13.00
N ASN A 95 15.08 -7.41 13.62
CA ASN A 95 16.42 -7.72 13.17
C ASN A 95 16.77 -9.10 13.67
N SER A 96 16.09 -10.01 13.16
CA SER A 96 16.37 -11.37 13.56
C SER A 96 16.15 -12.23 12.37
#